data_ee543e132fe5e551ffad38ed5c9150bd
#
_entry.id   ee543e132fe5e551ffad38ed5c9150bd
#
_cell.length_a   1.000
_cell.length_b   1.000
_cell.length_c   1.000
_cell.angle_alpha   90.00
_cell.angle_beta   90.00
_cell.angle_gamma   90.00
#
_symmetry.space_group_name_H-M   'P 1'
#
loop_
_entity.id
_entity.type
_entity.pdbx_description
1 polymer ?
#
loop_
_entity_poly.entity_id
_entity_poly.type
_entity_poly.pdbx_seq_one_letter_code
_entity_poly.pdbx_strand_id
1 'polypeptide(L)'
;MTAKGELYQTADWKSEKHVPVIECPDSVAADELFEVKVTLGKEVAHPNTTGHHIRWIQLYFKPEGDKFAYQVGNYEFCAHGESVKGADEGPVYTNHSATASMKVKQPGTLLATAFCNIHGLWENTKPLSLK
;
A
#
# COMPACT_ATOMS: atom_id res chain seq x y z
N MET A 1 -6.34 2.33 26.77
CA MET A 1 -6.36 3.09 25.49
C MET A 1 -5.55 2.33 24.45
N THR A 2 -6.09 2.13 23.27
CA THR A 2 -5.45 1.39 22.19
C THR A 2 -4.61 2.33 21.33
N ALA A 3 -3.33 2.05 21.15
CA ALA A 3 -2.49 2.80 20.22
C ALA A 3 -2.83 2.43 18.77
N LYS A 4 -2.75 3.41 17.86
CA LYS A 4 -3.07 3.19 16.44
C LYS A 4 -2.28 2.03 15.84
N GLY A 5 -1.00 1.89 16.21
CA GLY A 5 -0.17 0.81 15.68
C GLY A 5 -0.69 -0.59 16.00
N GLU A 6 -1.44 -0.75 17.08
CA GLU A 6 -2.03 -2.03 17.45
C GLU A 6 -3.23 -2.41 16.57
N LEU A 7 -3.76 -1.47 15.81
CA LEU A 7 -4.92 -1.68 14.95
C LEU A 7 -4.56 -2.10 13.54
N TYR A 8 -3.29 -2.05 13.16
CA TYR A 8 -2.83 -2.51 11.86
C TYR A 8 -2.78 -4.03 11.85
N GLN A 9 -3.42 -4.62 10.88
CA GLN A 9 -3.45 -6.06 10.68
C GLN A 9 -2.50 -6.46 9.56
N THR A 10 -1.95 -7.65 9.64
CA THR A 10 -1.13 -8.23 8.59
C THR A 10 -1.34 -9.73 8.52
N ALA A 11 -1.02 -10.33 7.38
CA ALA A 11 -1.11 -11.77 7.16
C ALA A 11 -0.34 -12.10 5.88
N ASP A 12 -0.43 -13.34 5.42
CA ASP A 12 0.16 -13.74 4.14
C ASP A 12 -0.68 -13.15 3.00
N TRP A 13 -0.09 -12.22 2.23
CA TRP A 13 -0.77 -11.55 1.12
C TRP A 13 -1.25 -12.53 0.04
N LYS A 14 -0.66 -13.72 -0.05
CA LYS A 14 -1.07 -14.74 -1.03
C LYS A 14 -2.43 -15.33 -0.71
N SER A 15 -2.87 -15.25 0.54
CA SER A 15 -4.15 -15.78 1.00
C SER A 15 -5.09 -14.73 1.57
N GLU A 16 -4.61 -13.49 1.81
CA GLU A 16 -5.40 -12.41 2.42
C GLU A 16 -5.45 -11.20 1.48
N LYS A 17 -6.66 -10.84 1.05
CA LYS A 17 -6.88 -9.78 0.04
C LYS A 17 -6.64 -8.36 0.55
N HIS A 18 -6.50 -8.15 1.86
CA HIS A 18 -6.33 -6.81 2.45
C HIS A 18 -4.88 -6.43 2.68
N VAL A 19 -3.95 -7.37 2.62
CA VAL A 19 -2.53 -7.10 2.88
C VAL A 19 -1.91 -6.44 1.66
N PRO A 20 -1.29 -5.23 1.81
CA PRO A 20 -0.62 -4.60 0.69
C PRO A 20 0.54 -5.46 0.16
N VAL A 21 0.61 -5.63 -1.14
CA VAL A 21 1.71 -6.36 -1.79
C VAL A 21 2.73 -5.35 -2.27
N ILE A 22 3.97 -5.46 -1.81
CA ILE A 22 5.07 -4.57 -2.17
C ILE A 22 5.96 -5.26 -3.20
N GLU A 23 6.01 -4.71 -4.40
CA GLU A 23 6.83 -5.24 -5.50
C GLU A 23 7.92 -4.25 -5.86
N CYS A 24 9.17 -4.66 -5.68
CA CYS A 24 10.35 -3.89 -6.06
C CYS A 24 11.55 -4.83 -6.13
N PRO A 25 12.69 -4.39 -6.68
CA PRO A 25 13.92 -5.18 -6.59
C PRO A 25 14.29 -5.44 -5.13
N ASP A 26 14.88 -6.59 -4.84
CA ASP A 26 15.35 -6.92 -3.48
C ASP A 26 16.57 -6.09 -3.10
N SER A 27 17.33 -5.64 -4.09
CA SER A 27 18.58 -4.91 -3.91
C SER A 27 18.73 -3.84 -4.99
N VAL A 28 19.14 -2.65 -4.59
CA VAL A 28 19.35 -1.51 -5.48
C VAL A 28 20.70 -0.85 -5.18
N ALA A 29 21.25 -0.10 -6.15
CA ALA A 29 22.43 0.71 -5.89
C ALA A 29 22.03 2.02 -5.20
N ALA A 30 22.93 2.55 -4.36
CA ALA A 30 22.70 3.84 -3.72
C ALA A 30 22.47 4.92 -4.77
N ASP A 31 21.48 5.77 -4.55
CA ASP A 31 21.10 6.90 -5.43
C ASP A 31 20.62 6.51 -6.83
N GLU A 32 20.35 5.22 -7.08
CA GLU A 32 19.75 4.74 -8.32
C GLU A 32 18.23 4.78 -8.22
N LEU A 33 17.55 5.35 -9.22
CA LEU A 33 16.10 5.35 -9.28
C LEU A 33 15.56 3.94 -9.49
N PHE A 34 14.56 3.57 -8.74
CA PHE A 34 13.84 2.31 -8.89
C PHE A 34 12.36 2.51 -8.61
N GLU A 35 11.54 1.56 -9.01
CA GLU A 35 10.11 1.62 -8.80
C GLU A 35 9.66 0.67 -7.71
N VAL A 36 8.69 1.13 -6.90
CA VAL A 36 8.00 0.31 -5.91
C VAL A 36 6.52 0.35 -6.25
N LYS A 37 5.96 -0.82 -6.53
CA LYS A 37 4.52 -0.96 -6.79
C LYS A 37 3.87 -1.58 -5.56
N VAL A 38 2.78 -0.96 -5.11
CA VAL A 38 1.97 -1.47 -3.99
C VAL A 38 0.58 -1.74 -4.51
N THR A 39 0.10 -2.96 -4.32
CA THR A 39 -1.21 -3.40 -4.83
C THR A 39 -1.96 -4.13 -3.72
N LEU A 40 -3.28 -3.94 -3.65
CA LEU A 40 -4.15 -4.79 -2.84
C LEU A 40 -4.93 -5.72 -3.74
N GLY A 41 -5.14 -6.94 -3.27
CA GLY A 41 -5.95 -7.91 -4.01
C GLY A 41 -5.23 -8.54 -5.20
N LYS A 42 -3.91 -8.68 -5.14
CA LYS A 42 -3.13 -9.23 -6.24
C LYS A 42 -3.46 -10.70 -6.52
N GLU A 43 -3.43 -11.53 -5.49
CA GLU A 43 -3.74 -12.97 -5.61
C GLU A 43 -5.20 -13.26 -5.31
N VAL A 44 -5.71 -12.70 -4.23
CA VAL A 44 -7.13 -12.79 -3.84
C VAL A 44 -7.74 -11.42 -4.04
N ALA A 45 -8.60 -11.27 -5.04
CA ALA A 45 -9.14 -9.98 -5.43
C ALA A 45 -9.91 -9.30 -4.29
N HIS A 46 -9.66 -8.00 -4.11
CA HIS A 46 -10.41 -7.17 -3.17
C HIS A 46 -11.58 -6.50 -3.91
N PRO A 47 -12.77 -6.43 -3.29
CA PRO A 47 -13.88 -5.67 -3.87
C PRO A 47 -13.53 -4.21 -4.14
N ASN A 48 -14.15 -3.65 -5.17
CA ASN A 48 -14.04 -2.23 -5.49
C ASN A 48 -15.42 -1.74 -5.89
N THR A 49 -16.21 -1.44 -4.89
CA THR A 49 -17.61 -1.01 -5.02
C THR A 49 -17.83 0.23 -4.15
N THR A 50 -18.95 0.89 -4.30
CA THR A 50 -19.29 2.05 -3.47
C THR A 50 -19.34 1.69 -1.99
N GLY A 51 -19.81 0.49 -1.64
CA GLY A 51 -19.92 0.05 -0.26
C GLY A 51 -18.68 -0.58 0.32
N HIS A 52 -17.77 -1.10 -0.52
CA HIS A 52 -16.61 -1.84 -0.06
C HIS A 52 -15.43 -1.63 -1.01
N HIS A 53 -14.43 -0.89 -0.55
CA HIS A 53 -13.27 -0.53 -1.36
C HIS A 53 -12.05 -0.16 -0.50
N ILE A 54 -10.91 -0.05 -1.14
CA ILE A 54 -9.69 0.49 -0.54
C ILE A 54 -9.68 2.00 -0.76
N ARG A 55 -9.52 2.78 0.31
CA ARG A 55 -9.51 4.24 0.23
C ARG A 55 -8.16 4.84 -0.06
N TRP A 56 -7.09 4.24 0.50
CA TRP A 56 -5.75 4.78 0.30
C TRP A 56 -4.69 3.74 0.58
N ILE A 57 -3.50 4.03 0.03
CA ILE A 57 -2.23 3.35 0.33
C ILE A 57 -1.24 4.44 0.74
N GLN A 58 -0.45 4.17 1.78
CA GLN A 58 0.67 5.01 2.18
C GLN A 58 1.94 4.16 2.18
N LEU A 59 3.01 4.71 1.62
CA LEU A 59 4.29 4.01 1.51
C LEU A 59 5.35 4.79 2.29
N TYR A 60 6.11 4.07 3.09
CA TYR A 60 7.18 4.62 3.93
C TYR A 60 8.46 3.81 3.73
N PHE A 61 9.59 4.44 4.03
CA PHE A 61 10.88 3.76 4.09
C PHE A 61 11.58 4.10 5.40
N LYS A 62 12.00 3.07 6.13
CA LYS A 62 12.78 3.23 7.35
C LYS A 62 14.19 2.76 7.08
N PRO A 63 15.18 3.68 7.02
CA PRO A 63 16.57 3.28 6.86
C PRO A 63 17.04 2.42 8.03
N GLU A 64 17.92 1.48 7.74
CA GLU A 64 18.52 0.62 8.77
C GLU A 64 19.32 1.47 9.76
N GLY A 65 19.12 1.24 11.04
CA GLY A 65 19.79 1.99 12.11
C GLY A 65 19.21 3.38 12.38
N ASP A 66 18.27 3.85 11.55
CA ASP A 66 17.60 5.13 11.79
C ASP A 66 16.42 4.95 12.75
N LYS A 67 16.14 5.99 13.50
CA LYS A 67 15.01 6.03 14.42
C LYS A 67 13.69 6.32 13.70
N PHE A 68 13.74 7.05 12.58
CA PHE A 68 12.55 7.58 11.91
C PHE A 68 12.31 6.88 10.59
N ALA A 69 11.02 6.75 10.23
CA ALA A 69 10.57 6.37 8.90
C ALA A 69 10.23 7.63 8.11
N TYR A 70 10.42 7.57 6.79
CA TYR A 70 10.15 8.68 5.90
C TYR A 70 9.00 8.31 4.96
N GLN A 71 8.04 9.21 4.78
CA GLN A 71 6.95 8.98 3.86
C GLN A 71 7.44 9.12 2.42
N VAL A 72 7.22 8.07 1.63
CA VAL A 72 7.56 8.05 0.21
C VAL A 72 6.39 8.55 -0.63
N GLY A 73 5.18 8.15 -0.30
CA GLY A 73 4.00 8.56 -1.04
C GLY A 73 2.70 8.29 -0.30
N ASN A 74 1.66 9.01 -0.74
CA ASN A 74 0.31 8.88 -0.23
C ASN A 74 -0.63 8.85 -1.43
N TYR A 75 -1.41 7.77 -1.56
CA TYR A 75 -2.22 7.50 -2.75
C TYR A 75 -3.66 7.26 -2.34
N GLU A 76 -4.55 8.18 -2.74
CA GLU A 76 -5.97 8.08 -2.45
C GLU A 76 -6.72 7.55 -3.66
N PHE A 77 -7.68 6.67 -3.43
CA PHE A 77 -8.52 6.06 -4.46
C PHE A 77 -9.93 6.58 -4.25
N CYS A 78 -10.41 7.43 -5.15
CA CYS A 78 -11.60 8.24 -4.92
C CYS A 78 -12.82 7.80 -5.70
N ALA A 79 -12.66 7.04 -6.79
CA ALA A 79 -13.77 6.60 -7.62
C ALA A 79 -14.06 5.11 -7.40
N HIS A 80 -15.30 4.80 -7.06
CA HIS A 80 -15.72 3.44 -6.73
C HIS A 80 -17.10 3.10 -7.32
N GLY A 81 -17.43 3.68 -8.49
CA GLY A 81 -18.70 3.45 -9.15
C GLY A 81 -19.85 4.34 -8.67
N GLU A 82 -19.54 5.44 -8.03
CA GLU A 82 -20.54 6.43 -7.59
C GLU A 82 -21.25 7.04 -8.79
N SER A 83 -22.57 7.24 -8.69
CA SER A 83 -23.35 7.83 -9.76
C SER A 83 -24.71 8.33 -9.25
N VAL A 84 -25.25 9.30 -9.92
CA VAL A 84 -26.66 9.73 -9.69
C VAL A 84 -27.65 8.62 -10.01
N LYS A 85 -27.24 7.62 -10.80
CA LYS A 85 -28.08 6.47 -11.17
C LYS A 85 -28.19 5.43 -10.07
N GLY A 86 -27.34 5.51 -9.06
CA GLY A 86 -27.31 4.57 -7.95
C GLY A 86 -25.91 4.01 -7.68
N ALA A 87 -25.81 3.25 -6.60
CA ALA A 87 -24.56 2.62 -6.18
C ALA A 87 -24.07 1.63 -7.25
N ASP A 88 -22.78 1.69 -7.55
CA ASP A 88 -22.09 0.82 -8.49
C ASP A 88 -22.58 0.94 -9.94
N GLU A 89 -23.33 1.99 -10.24
CA GLU A 89 -23.80 2.28 -11.59
C GLU A 89 -22.89 3.27 -12.32
N GLY A 90 -21.87 3.80 -11.65
CA GLY A 90 -20.95 4.77 -12.23
C GLY A 90 -19.93 4.13 -13.15
N PRO A 91 -19.42 4.91 -14.12
CA PRO A 91 -18.50 4.38 -15.13
C PRO A 91 -17.02 4.45 -14.74
N VAL A 92 -16.70 4.95 -13.54
CA VAL A 92 -15.31 5.18 -13.14
C VAL A 92 -14.99 4.45 -11.83
N TYR A 93 -13.90 3.68 -11.87
CA TYR A 93 -13.36 2.98 -10.71
C TYR A 93 -11.85 3.21 -10.66
N THR A 94 -11.35 3.65 -9.51
CA THR A 94 -9.91 3.76 -9.32
C THR A 94 -9.36 2.41 -8.84
N ASN A 95 -8.40 1.85 -9.56
CA ASN A 95 -7.78 0.60 -9.15
C ASN A 95 -6.88 0.85 -7.92
N HIS A 96 -6.93 -0.05 -6.94
CA HIS A 96 -6.17 0.06 -5.69
C HIS A 96 -4.73 -0.44 -5.86
N SER A 97 -3.99 0.26 -6.71
CA SER A 97 -2.57 0.02 -6.99
C SER A 97 -1.87 1.35 -7.23
N ALA A 98 -0.66 1.48 -6.74
CA ALA A 98 0.13 2.70 -6.87
C ALA A 98 1.59 2.36 -7.10
N THR A 99 2.29 3.21 -7.86
CA THR A 99 3.72 3.03 -8.14
C THR A 99 4.47 4.29 -7.73
N ALA A 100 5.50 4.13 -6.90
CA ALA A 100 6.42 5.20 -6.54
C ALA A 100 7.73 5.02 -7.30
N SER A 101 8.29 6.14 -7.79
CA SER A 101 9.66 6.18 -8.30
C SER A 101 10.51 6.84 -7.23
N MET A 102 11.55 6.16 -6.75
CA MET A 102 12.32 6.65 -5.62
C MET A 102 13.78 6.21 -5.69
N LYS A 103 14.59 6.76 -4.81
CA LYS A 103 15.97 6.32 -4.60
C LYS A 103 16.30 6.40 -3.12
N VAL A 104 17.26 5.60 -2.70
CA VAL A 104 17.71 5.55 -1.31
C VAL A 104 19.22 5.63 -1.24
N LYS A 105 19.75 6.06 -0.10
CA LYS A 105 21.20 6.11 0.16
C LYS A 105 21.67 4.99 1.08
N GLN A 106 20.73 4.29 1.70
CA GLN A 106 20.98 3.28 2.73
C GLN A 106 20.03 2.11 2.53
N PRO A 107 20.39 0.92 3.00
CA PRO A 107 19.44 -0.18 3.07
C PRO A 107 18.39 0.11 4.16
N GLY A 108 17.28 -0.58 4.10
CA GLY A 108 16.24 -0.42 5.11
C GLY A 108 15.03 -1.28 4.83
N THR A 109 13.87 -0.81 5.27
CA THR A 109 12.60 -1.53 5.14
C THR A 109 11.55 -0.62 4.52
N LEU A 110 10.92 -1.11 3.47
CA LEU A 110 9.71 -0.50 2.91
C LEU A 110 8.52 -0.95 3.77
N LEU A 111 7.65 0.00 4.09
CA LEU A 111 6.44 -0.24 4.87
C LEU A 111 5.27 0.31 4.07
N ALA A 112 4.27 -0.53 3.82
CA ALA A 112 3.04 -0.11 3.16
C ALA A 112 1.87 -0.26 4.11
N THR A 113 1.00 0.75 4.14
CA THR A 113 -0.24 0.71 4.90
C THR A 113 -1.40 0.97 3.95
N ALA A 114 -2.57 0.42 4.26
CA ALA A 114 -3.76 0.58 3.46
C ALA A 114 -4.99 0.65 4.34
N PHE A 115 -6.05 1.26 3.83
CA PHE A 115 -7.31 1.38 4.56
C PHE A 115 -8.46 0.86 3.71
N CYS A 116 -9.11 -0.18 4.20
CA CYS A 116 -10.39 -0.69 3.69
C CYS A 116 -11.52 -0.04 4.49
N ASN A 117 -12.50 0.53 3.80
CA ASN A 117 -13.60 1.22 4.48
C ASN A 117 -14.45 0.30 5.36
N ILE A 118 -14.38 -1.02 5.17
CA ILE A 118 -15.12 -2.00 5.96
C ILE A 118 -14.21 -2.70 6.98
N HIS A 119 -13.00 -3.11 6.57
CA HIS A 119 -12.14 -3.97 7.40
C HIS A 119 -10.94 -3.25 8.02
N GLY A 120 -10.83 -1.92 7.85
CA GLY A 120 -9.87 -1.10 8.59
C GLY A 120 -8.46 -1.06 8.04
N LEU A 121 -7.50 -1.01 8.95
CA LEU A 121 -6.10 -0.73 8.66
C LEU A 121 -5.29 -2.02 8.47
N TRP A 122 -4.48 -2.04 7.42
CA TRP A 122 -3.63 -3.19 7.06
C TRP A 122 -2.23 -2.72 6.73
N GLU A 123 -1.24 -3.58 6.94
CA GLU A 123 0.16 -3.25 6.67
C GLU A 123 0.93 -4.45 6.16
N ASN A 124 2.05 -4.15 5.50
CA ASN A 124 3.06 -5.13 5.11
C ASN A 124 4.41 -4.44 5.03
N THR A 125 5.46 -5.22 5.10
CA THR A 125 6.83 -4.71 5.03
C THR A 125 7.64 -5.54 4.05
N LYS A 126 8.69 -4.91 3.49
CA LYS A 126 9.65 -5.61 2.63
C LYS A 126 11.04 -5.04 2.86
N PRO A 127 12.04 -5.88 3.18
CA PRO A 127 13.41 -5.40 3.30
C PRO A 127 13.98 -5.00 1.94
N LEU A 128 14.84 -3.99 1.93
CA LEU A 128 15.54 -3.50 0.76
C LEU A 128 17.03 -3.41 1.07
N SER A 129 17.84 -4.11 0.29
CA SER A 129 19.29 -4.12 0.44
C SER A 129 19.95 -3.20 -0.58
N LEU A 130 21.20 -2.81 -0.30
CA LEU A 130 22.06 -2.16 -1.30
C LEU A 130 22.97 -3.18 -1.95
N LYS A 131 23.19 -2.97 -3.24
CA LYS A 131 24.19 -3.75 -4.00
C LYS A 131 25.60 -3.33 -3.63
#